data_c659ec8903a9d5118f2eb447dbc29488
#
_entry.id   c659ec8903a9d5118f2eb447dbc29488
#
_cell.length_a   1.000
_cell.length_b   1.000
_cell.length_c   1.000
_cell.angle_alpha   90.00
_cell.angle_beta   90.00
_cell.angle_gamma   90.00
#
_symmetry.space_group_name_H-M   'P 1'
#
loop_
_entity.id
_entity.type
_entity.pdbx_description
1 polymer ?
#
loop_
_entity_poly.entity_id
_entity_poly.type
_entity_poly.pdbx_seq_one_letter_code
_entity_poly.pdbx_strand_id
1 'polypeptide(L)'
;MKSRPLPYPDLILYNGKIRTFASENSTCEALACSGSRIVATGTSDEVRRFAGPDTQAIDLKGRVAIPGLTDTHVHLSEKGTAEMELVDCRDFYVDSHSVADILQRLATAASSAPKGSWIIAHGSPMQDFRLTDKRFPDKHDLDRAIPDNPVSISFGAHITVGNSLALAAAKINRDTADPAGGHIKHDPQTGEPTGELHERAQLILKKVAPEFNYLQLKDGIVFALNQCLQRGVTTVHDIVRYAEPVRAYQEILKEGRMHARVSILPRVIESMIESKSLIELGLITGFGNEWLRVGGVKMSIDGGITGRNACFYDPYEDDEHNHGIIRIQQDELNHTVQKCHDAGLRCCVHAIGDRAFDMALDAYENAVAHSPRKDHRHRIEHMGNWLSTPERMQRMVRGGIIAIPNIAIGYYVGDAILDCVGEKRLTKAFPFRTLLKNGVIIAGGSDSPGYWPVDPLRDIAACVSRKMRWGEVWVPEERISVSEAFAMHTTTASWVGFEENDKGTLEPGKLADIAVLAEDPFAIDAERIKDLKVEMTLVGGEVKYQA
;
A
#
# COMPACT_ATOMS: atom_id res chain seq x y z
N MET A 1 -2.42 52.18 -10.31
CA MET A 1 -3.06 50.88 -10.47
C MET A 1 -3.82 50.58 -9.18
N LYS A 2 -5.16 50.58 -9.21
CA LYS A 2 -5.95 50.17 -8.04
C LYS A 2 -5.73 48.69 -7.88
N SER A 3 -5.18 48.28 -6.73
CA SER A 3 -5.07 46.85 -6.36
C SER A 3 -6.47 46.24 -6.44
N ARG A 4 -6.69 45.27 -7.31
CA ARG A 4 -7.87 44.40 -7.18
C ARG A 4 -7.83 43.83 -5.78
N PRO A 5 -8.90 43.90 -4.98
CA PRO A 5 -8.97 43.22 -3.72
C PRO A 5 -8.71 41.72 -4.01
N LEU A 6 -7.84 41.11 -3.23
CA LEU A 6 -7.67 39.66 -3.28
C LEU A 6 -9.06 39.05 -3.07
N PRO A 7 -9.47 38.10 -3.91
CA PRO A 7 -10.75 37.40 -3.69
C PRO A 7 -10.74 36.82 -2.28
N TYR A 8 -11.89 36.83 -1.61
CA TYR A 8 -12.06 36.19 -0.31
C TYR A 8 -11.69 34.70 -0.44
N PRO A 9 -11.14 34.06 0.62
CA PRO A 9 -10.91 32.64 0.61
C PRO A 9 -12.23 31.86 0.50
N ASP A 10 -12.18 30.71 -0.15
CA ASP A 10 -13.34 29.82 -0.28
C ASP A 10 -13.63 29.09 1.03
N LEU A 11 -12.57 28.75 1.78
CA LEU A 11 -12.65 27.98 3.02
C LEU A 11 -11.71 28.56 4.08
N ILE A 12 -12.19 28.56 5.33
CA ILE A 12 -11.38 28.83 6.52
C ILE A 12 -11.59 27.68 7.50
N LEU A 13 -10.49 27.06 7.98
CA LEU A 13 -10.45 26.21 9.15
C LEU A 13 -9.95 27.05 10.34
N TYR A 14 -10.64 27.02 11.47
CA TYR A 14 -10.28 27.84 12.63
C TYR A 14 -10.55 27.12 13.97
N ASN A 15 -10.09 27.70 15.07
CA ASN A 15 -10.26 27.16 16.42
C ASN A 15 -9.75 25.72 16.53
N GLY A 16 -8.58 25.45 15.94
CA GLY A 16 -7.92 24.16 15.96
C GLY A 16 -6.46 24.25 16.38
N LYS A 17 -5.79 23.11 16.40
CA LYS A 17 -4.35 23.00 16.47
C LYS A 17 -3.83 22.51 15.13
N ILE A 18 -3.38 23.42 14.28
CA ILE A 18 -2.89 23.08 12.95
C ILE A 18 -1.38 22.89 13.01
N ARG A 19 -0.93 21.63 12.89
CA ARG A 19 0.49 21.29 12.80
C ARG A 19 0.92 21.45 11.33
N THR A 20 1.73 22.46 11.06
CA THR A 20 2.08 22.82 9.68
C THR A 20 3.17 21.97 9.07
N PHE A 21 4.02 21.35 9.87
CA PHE A 21 5.21 20.60 9.45
C PHE A 21 6.25 21.44 8.66
N ALA A 22 6.10 22.77 8.63
CA ALA A 22 7.06 23.68 8.03
C ALA A 22 8.41 23.69 8.76
N SER A 23 8.37 23.44 10.06
CA SER A 23 9.52 23.18 10.92
C SER A 23 9.09 22.30 12.09
N GLU A 24 10.04 21.83 12.88
CA GLU A 24 9.75 21.04 14.07
C GLU A 24 8.82 21.81 15.01
N ASN A 25 7.72 21.16 15.42
CA ASN A 25 6.68 21.71 16.30
C ASN A 25 5.96 22.99 15.79
N SER A 26 6.08 23.35 14.52
CA SER A 26 5.36 24.50 13.98
C SER A 26 3.84 24.28 14.01
N THR A 27 3.12 25.25 14.61
CA THR A 27 1.66 25.20 14.74
C THR A 27 1.04 26.56 14.49
N CYS A 28 -0.23 26.56 14.04
CA CYS A 28 -1.10 27.74 14.04
C CYS A 28 -2.52 27.31 14.46
N GLU A 29 -3.44 28.29 14.65
CA GLU A 29 -4.82 28.01 15.07
C GLU A 29 -5.80 27.91 13.90
N ALA A 30 -5.46 28.55 12.78
CA ALA A 30 -6.32 28.66 11.63
C ALA A 30 -5.54 28.70 10.31
N LEU A 31 -6.20 28.29 9.23
CA LEU A 31 -5.73 28.48 7.85
C LEU A 31 -6.89 28.88 6.92
N ALA A 32 -6.58 29.55 5.84
CA ALA A 32 -7.51 29.91 4.77
C ALA A 32 -7.07 29.31 3.44
N CYS A 33 -8.03 28.84 2.64
CA CYS A 33 -7.81 28.27 1.32
C CYS A 33 -8.56 29.07 0.26
N SER A 34 -7.93 29.22 -0.92
CA SER A 34 -8.57 29.74 -2.11
C SER A 34 -8.28 28.79 -3.28
N GLY A 35 -9.32 28.27 -3.91
CA GLY A 35 -9.20 27.16 -4.82
C GLY A 35 -8.53 25.97 -4.12
N SER A 36 -7.57 25.36 -4.80
CA SER A 36 -6.86 24.20 -4.26
C SER A 36 -5.72 24.53 -3.28
N ARG A 37 -5.46 25.83 -2.96
CA ARG A 37 -4.25 26.19 -2.22
C ARG A 37 -4.52 26.95 -0.92
N ILE A 38 -3.62 26.74 0.04
CA ILE A 38 -3.56 27.52 1.28
C ILE A 38 -3.08 28.95 0.93
N VAL A 39 -3.79 29.97 1.40
CA VAL A 39 -3.44 31.37 1.14
C VAL A 39 -3.00 32.12 2.38
N ALA A 40 -3.38 31.65 3.57
CA ALA A 40 -2.96 32.24 4.85
C ALA A 40 -2.97 31.19 5.97
N THR A 41 -2.11 31.39 6.97
CA THR A 41 -2.08 30.68 8.26
C THR A 41 -1.86 31.71 9.36
N GLY A 42 -2.40 31.46 10.57
CA GLY A 42 -2.25 32.39 11.69
C GLY A 42 -3.13 32.01 12.88
N THR A 43 -3.41 32.99 13.73
CA THR A 43 -4.42 32.85 14.79
C THR A 43 -5.83 32.82 14.20
N SER A 44 -6.78 32.28 14.94
CA SER A 44 -8.19 32.23 14.51
C SER A 44 -8.75 33.60 14.21
N ASP A 45 -8.41 34.63 15.01
CA ASP A 45 -8.87 35.99 14.82
C ASP A 45 -8.28 36.65 13.57
N GLU A 46 -6.98 36.42 13.29
CA GLU A 46 -6.32 36.98 12.11
C GLU A 46 -6.91 36.39 10.83
N VAL A 47 -7.01 35.06 10.75
CA VAL A 47 -7.44 34.36 9.51
C VAL A 47 -8.94 34.60 9.24
N ARG A 48 -9.78 34.65 10.27
CA ARG A 48 -11.22 34.87 10.12
C ARG A 48 -11.54 36.28 9.57
N ARG A 49 -10.65 37.26 9.70
CA ARG A 49 -10.82 38.61 9.10
C ARG A 49 -10.77 38.56 7.58
N PHE A 50 -10.25 37.51 6.98
CA PHE A 50 -10.26 37.33 5.52
C PHE A 50 -11.60 36.81 5.00
N ALA A 51 -12.53 36.38 5.86
CA ALA A 51 -13.81 35.81 5.44
C ALA A 51 -14.65 36.81 4.66
N GLY A 52 -15.18 36.39 3.52
CA GLY A 52 -16.16 37.06 2.74
C GLY A 52 -17.57 36.44 2.89
N PRO A 53 -18.58 36.99 2.15
CA PRO A 53 -19.96 36.50 2.25
C PRO A 53 -20.13 35.02 1.92
N ASP A 54 -19.33 34.51 0.99
CA ASP A 54 -19.41 33.12 0.48
C ASP A 54 -18.34 32.20 1.08
N THR A 55 -17.52 32.70 2.00
CA THR A 55 -16.47 31.90 2.65
C THR A 55 -17.10 30.88 3.59
N GLN A 56 -16.85 29.59 3.34
CA GLN A 56 -17.17 28.51 4.26
C GLN A 56 -16.20 28.56 5.46
N ALA A 57 -16.71 28.65 6.68
CA ALA A 57 -15.89 28.63 7.90
C ALA A 57 -16.21 27.38 8.71
N ILE A 58 -15.20 26.53 8.91
CA ILE A 58 -15.31 25.27 9.68
C ILE A 58 -14.59 25.42 11.01
N ASP A 59 -15.35 25.29 12.09
CA ASP A 59 -14.84 25.27 13.46
C ASP A 59 -14.24 23.89 13.77
N LEU A 60 -12.94 23.83 13.97
CA LEU A 60 -12.25 22.59 14.34
C LEU A 60 -12.51 22.16 15.78
N LYS A 61 -13.04 23.03 16.64
CA LYS A 61 -13.39 22.74 18.05
C LYS A 61 -12.22 22.11 18.82
N GLY A 62 -11.01 22.64 18.64
CA GLY A 62 -9.79 22.16 19.27
C GLY A 62 -9.17 20.91 18.63
N ARG A 63 -9.77 20.34 17.57
CA ARG A 63 -9.20 19.20 16.84
C ARG A 63 -7.89 19.56 16.15
N VAL A 64 -7.14 18.54 15.77
CA VAL A 64 -5.82 18.72 15.17
C VAL A 64 -5.88 18.54 13.66
N ALA A 65 -5.39 19.52 12.92
CA ALA A 65 -5.17 19.39 11.49
C ALA A 65 -3.67 19.13 11.20
N ILE A 66 -3.41 18.23 10.26
CA ILE A 66 -2.07 17.89 9.76
C ILE A 66 -2.08 17.90 8.23
N PRO A 67 -0.92 17.96 7.54
CA PRO A 67 -0.87 17.70 6.11
C PRO A 67 -1.51 16.36 5.78
N GLY A 68 -2.21 16.29 4.67
CA GLY A 68 -2.75 15.04 4.16
C GLY A 68 -1.64 13.99 4.02
N LEU A 69 -1.93 12.77 4.47
CA LEU A 69 -0.96 11.68 4.47
C LEU A 69 -0.75 11.16 3.04
N THR A 70 0.46 10.69 2.78
CA THR A 70 0.83 10.03 1.53
C THR A 70 1.24 8.59 1.81
N ASP A 71 0.68 7.66 1.05
CA ASP A 71 1.15 6.27 1.00
C ASP A 71 1.96 6.07 -0.28
N THR A 72 3.27 5.81 -0.13
CA THR A 72 4.17 5.78 -1.29
C THR A 72 4.23 4.43 -2.01
N HIS A 73 3.47 3.42 -1.55
CA HIS A 73 3.46 2.09 -2.16
C HIS A 73 2.13 1.38 -1.90
N VAL A 74 1.25 1.39 -2.89
CA VAL A 74 -0.06 0.72 -2.83
C VAL A 74 -0.37 -0.07 -4.10
N HIS A 75 -1.43 -0.89 -4.02
CA HIS A 75 -1.97 -1.71 -5.11
C HIS A 75 -3.47 -1.46 -5.32
N LEU A 76 -3.90 -0.20 -5.29
CA LEU A 76 -5.33 0.18 -5.31
C LEU A 76 -6.04 -0.30 -6.57
N SER A 77 -5.44 -0.07 -7.73
CA SER A 77 -6.02 -0.45 -9.02
C SER A 77 -6.09 -1.96 -9.23
N GLU A 78 -5.21 -2.72 -8.59
CA GLU A 78 -5.20 -4.18 -8.67
C GLU A 78 -6.22 -4.81 -7.71
N LYS A 79 -6.42 -4.21 -6.54
CA LYS A 79 -7.17 -4.82 -5.43
C LYS A 79 -8.50 -4.12 -5.14
N GLY A 80 -8.69 -2.88 -5.55
CA GLY A 80 -9.86 -2.08 -5.19
C GLY A 80 -11.19 -2.72 -5.57
N THR A 81 -11.28 -3.38 -6.73
CA THR A 81 -12.48 -4.13 -7.13
C THR A 81 -12.75 -5.30 -6.19
N ALA A 82 -11.70 -6.04 -5.83
CA ALA A 82 -11.82 -7.16 -4.88
C ALA A 82 -12.24 -6.66 -3.49
N GLU A 83 -11.70 -5.53 -3.04
CA GLU A 83 -12.12 -4.89 -1.78
C GLU A 83 -13.61 -4.50 -1.77
N MET A 84 -14.14 -4.09 -2.91
CA MET A 84 -15.53 -3.66 -3.05
C MET A 84 -16.50 -4.83 -3.24
N GLU A 85 -16.12 -5.83 -4.04
CA GLU A 85 -17.04 -6.85 -4.57
C GLU A 85 -16.98 -8.19 -3.83
N LEU A 86 -15.84 -8.55 -3.22
CA LEU A 86 -15.68 -9.85 -2.59
C LEU A 86 -16.17 -9.87 -1.15
N VAL A 87 -16.63 -11.03 -0.72
CA VAL A 87 -16.99 -11.26 0.69
C VAL A 87 -15.70 -11.21 1.53
N ASP A 88 -15.63 -10.26 2.45
CA ASP A 88 -14.47 -10.11 3.31
C ASP A 88 -14.52 -11.10 4.49
N CYS A 89 -13.57 -12.03 4.49
CA CYS A 89 -13.36 -13.03 5.56
C CYS A 89 -11.98 -12.87 6.22
N ARG A 90 -11.25 -11.78 5.94
CA ARG A 90 -9.90 -11.53 6.45
C ARG A 90 -9.93 -11.11 7.91
N ASP A 91 -9.25 -11.85 8.78
CA ASP A 91 -9.11 -11.53 10.21
C ASP A 91 -8.39 -10.20 10.50
N PHE A 92 -7.77 -9.59 9.48
CA PHE A 92 -7.14 -8.26 9.58
C PHE A 92 -8.12 -7.11 9.37
N TYR A 93 -9.27 -7.36 8.76
CA TYR A 93 -10.29 -6.36 8.43
C TYR A 93 -11.58 -6.54 9.23
N VAL A 94 -11.93 -7.77 9.50
CA VAL A 94 -13.20 -8.14 10.13
C VAL A 94 -13.00 -9.16 11.25
N ASP A 95 -13.98 -9.27 12.12
CA ASP A 95 -13.99 -10.26 13.20
C ASP A 95 -14.26 -11.65 12.59
N SER A 96 -13.19 -12.40 12.33
CA SER A 96 -13.22 -13.71 11.66
C SER A 96 -12.11 -14.61 12.22
N HIS A 97 -12.41 -15.24 13.36
CA HIS A 97 -11.44 -16.00 14.16
C HIS A 97 -11.63 -17.52 14.12
N SER A 98 -12.67 -17.99 13.43
CA SER A 98 -12.98 -19.42 13.28
C SER A 98 -13.46 -19.75 11.88
N VAL A 99 -13.43 -21.05 11.54
CA VAL A 99 -14.08 -21.54 10.31
C VAL A 99 -15.58 -21.19 10.32
N ALA A 100 -16.23 -21.26 11.49
CA ALA A 100 -17.64 -20.92 11.62
C ALA A 100 -17.93 -19.45 11.27
N ASP A 101 -17.06 -18.50 11.67
CA ASP A 101 -17.23 -17.08 11.32
C ASP A 101 -17.12 -16.86 9.81
N ILE A 102 -16.16 -17.53 9.16
CA ILE A 102 -16.01 -17.50 7.69
C ILE A 102 -17.27 -18.02 7.01
N LEU A 103 -17.78 -19.18 7.43
CA LEU A 103 -18.98 -19.80 6.86
C LEU A 103 -20.22 -18.92 7.05
N GLN A 104 -20.37 -18.28 8.20
CA GLN A 104 -21.49 -17.37 8.47
C GLN A 104 -21.46 -16.15 7.54
N ARG A 105 -20.30 -15.55 7.30
CA ARG A 105 -20.14 -14.44 6.36
C ARG A 105 -20.50 -14.82 4.94
N LEU A 106 -20.01 -15.97 4.48
CA LEU A 106 -20.31 -16.52 3.16
C LEU A 106 -21.81 -16.84 3.01
N ALA A 107 -22.44 -17.47 4.02
CA ALA A 107 -23.86 -17.79 4.02
C ALA A 107 -24.73 -16.52 4.01
N THR A 108 -24.31 -15.46 4.73
CA THR A 108 -25.00 -14.17 4.72
C THR A 108 -24.97 -13.57 3.31
N ALA A 109 -23.84 -13.57 2.63
CA ALA A 109 -23.73 -13.10 1.24
C ALA A 109 -24.57 -13.97 0.29
N ALA A 110 -24.52 -15.29 0.42
CA ALA A 110 -25.29 -16.23 -0.39
C ALA A 110 -26.81 -16.05 -0.23
N SER A 111 -27.28 -15.67 0.95
CA SER A 111 -28.71 -15.46 1.22
C SER A 111 -29.35 -14.35 0.38
N SER A 112 -28.57 -13.38 -0.06
CA SER A 112 -29.00 -12.27 -0.92
C SER A 112 -28.63 -12.45 -2.39
N ALA A 113 -27.86 -13.49 -2.71
CA ALA A 113 -27.43 -13.78 -4.07
C ALA A 113 -28.40 -14.72 -4.81
N PRO A 114 -28.55 -14.61 -6.14
CA PRO A 114 -29.30 -15.59 -6.92
C PRO A 114 -28.70 -16.99 -6.78
N LYS A 115 -29.56 -18.03 -6.71
CA LYS A 115 -29.08 -19.42 -6.72
C LYS A 115 -28.26 -19.71 -7.98
N GLY A 116 -27.14 -20.41 -7.81
CA GLY A 116 -26.20 -20.74 -8.89
C GLY A 116 -25.23 -19.61 -9.24
N SER A 117 -25.39 -18.39 -8.71
CA SER A 117 -24.37 -17.35 -8.86
C SER A 117 -23.18 -17.63 -7.94
N TRP A 118 -21.99 -17.18 -8.36
CA TRP A 118 -20.77 -17.37 -7.59
C TRP A 118 -20.74 -16.49 -6.33
N ILE A 119 -20.28 -17.09 -5.23
CA ILE A 119 -19.88 -16.37 -4.01
C ILE A 119 -18.37 -16.42 -3.95
N ILE A 120 -17.76 -15.26 -4.18
CA ILE A 120 -16.30 -15.13 -4.19
C ILE A 120 -15.86 -14.34 -2.96
N ALA A 121 -14.85 -14.84 -2.27
CA ALA A 121 -14.39 -14.28 -1.01
C ALA A 121 -12.86 -14.23 -0.94
N HIS A 122 -12.37 -13.42 -0.01
CA HIS A 122 -10.97 -13.39 0.35
C HIS A 122 -10.76 -13.49 1.86
N GLY A 123 -9.74 -14.27 2.24
CA GLY A 123 -9.19 -14.40 3.59
C GLY A 123 -7.76 -13.87 3.65
N SER A 124 -7.24 -13.71 4.86
CA SER A 124 -5.86 -13.27 5.09
C SER A 124 -4.84 -14.35 4.75
N PRO A 125 -3.61 -13.99 4.37
CA PRO A 125 -2.51 -14.94 4.28
C PRO A 125 -2.29 -15.64 5.63
N MET A 126 -2.01 -16.95 5.62
CA MET A 126 -1.72 -17.76 6.80
C MET A 126 -2.80 -17.65 7.90
N GLN A 127 -4.06 -17.41 7.52
CA GLN A 127 -5.16 -17.25 8.47
C GLN A 127 -5.44 -18.55 9.24
N ASP A 128 -5.22 -19.72 8.64
CA ASP A 128 -5.34 -21.03 9.27
C ASP A 128 -4.56 -21.13 10.59
N PHE A 129 -3.36 -20.56 10.68
CA PHE A 129 -2.56 -20.53 11.92
C PHE A 129 -3.21 -19.68 13.02
N ARG A 130 -4.06 -18.70 12.65
CA ARG A 130 -4.72 -17.78 13.58
C ARG A 130 -6.14 -18.21 13.92
N LEU A 131 -6.81 -18.98 13.03
CA LEU A 131 -8.14 -19.54 13.32
C LEU A 131 -8.08 -20.49 14.52
N THR A 132 -9.13 -20.51 15.32
CA THR A 132 -9.28 -21.43 16.45
C THR A 132 -9.23 -22.89 16.00
N ASP A 133 -9.73 -23.17 14.80
CA ASP A 133 -9.77 -24.50 14.18
C ASP A 133 -8.42 -24.96 13.63
N LYS A 134 -7.41 -24.08 13.54
CA LYS A 134 -6.07 -24.35 12.99
C LYS A 134 -6.09 -24.98 11.59
N ARG A 135 -7.08 -24.63 10.79
CA ARG A 135 -7.25 -25.08 9.41
C ARG A 135 -8.09 -24.09 8.61
N PHE A 136 -8.02 -24.16 7.31
CA PHE A 136 -9.01 -23.53 6.42
C PHE A 136 -10.34 -24.31 6.39
N PRO A 137 -11.47 -23.69 5.99
CA PRO A 137 -12.67 -24.44 5.64
C PRO A 137 -12.35 -25.41 4.49
N ASP A 138 -12.95 -26.59 4.48
CA ASP A 138 -12.90 -27.52 3.36
C ASP A 138 -14.20 -27.48 2.52
N LYS A 139 -14.23 -28.26 1.40
CA LYS A 139 -15.41 -28.27 0.53
C LYS A 139 -16.69 -28.69 1.25
N HIS A 140 -16.61 -29.59 2.24
CA HIS A 140 -17.77 -30.10 2.97
C HIS A 140 -18.32 -29.06 3.96
N ASP A 141 -17.46 -28.24 4.54
CA ASP A 141 -17.86 -27.10 5.36
C ASP A 141 -18.64 -26.09 4.49
N LEU A 142 -18.09 -25.76 3.31
CA LEU A 142 -18.69 -24.85 2.36
C LEU A 142 -20.01 -25.40 1.76
N ASP A 143 -20.06 -26.67 1.40
CA ASP A 143 -21.26 -27.33 0.86
C ASP A 143 -22.42 -27.31 1.86
N ARG A 144 -22.13 -27.56 3.15
CA ARG A 144 -23.16 -27.52 4.21
C ARG A 144 -23.71 -26.10 4.42
N ALA A 145 -22.85 -25.10 4.38
CA ALA A 145 -23.24 -23.72 4.64
C ALA A 145 -23.89 -23.05 3.41
N ILE A 146 -23.42 -23.38 2.20
CA ILE A 146 -23.84 -22.75 0.94
C ILE A 146 -24.07 -23.84 -0.13
N PRO A 147 -25.20 -24.57 -0.07
CA PRO A 147 -25.47 -25.70 -0.97
C PRO A 147 -25.88 -25.30 -2.38
N ASP A 148 -26.37 -24.08 -2.59
CA ASP A 148 -27.01 -23.66 -3.84
C ASP A 148 -26.12 -22.80 -4.75
N ASN A 149 -24.92 -22.41 -4.29
CA ASN A 149 -24.03 -21.48 -4.99
C ASN A 149 -22.60 -22.02 -5.08
N PRO A 150 -21.90 -21.90 -6.20
CA PRO A 150 -20.47 -22.15 -6.25
C PRO A 150 -19.72 -21.12 -5.39
N VAL A 151 -18.84 -21.61 -4.51
CA VAL A 151 -18.07 -20.79 -3.58
C VAL A 151 -16.59 -20.92 -3.87
N SER A 152 -15.87 -19.78 -3.87
CA SER A 152 -14.42 -19.72 -3.94
C SER A 152 -13.90 -18.71 -2.93
N ILE A 153 -13.04 -19.13 -2.01
CA ILE A 153 -12.37 -18.25 -1.05
C ILE A 153 -10.85 -18.36 -1.21
N SER A 154 -10.18 -17.22 -1.41
CA SER A 154 -8.72 -17.17 -1.55
C SER A 154 -8.08 -16.64 -0.27
N PHE A 155 -7.10 -17.37 0.28
CA PHE A 155 -6.32 -17.01 1.45
C PHE A 155 -4.94 -16.50 1.01
N GLY A 156 -4.82 -15.18 0.90
CA GLY A 156 -3.64 -14.56 0.31
C GLY A 156 -3.47 -14.91 -1.17
N ALA A 157 -2.21 -15.08 -1.59
CA ALA A 157 -1.87 -15.38 -2.98
C ALA A 157 -1.70 -16.87 -3.30
N HIS A 158 -1.63 -17.73 -2.26
CA HIS A 158 -1.09 -19.07 -2.39
C HIS A 158 -2.14 -20.19 -2.29
N ILE A 159 -3.30 -19.94 -1.68
CA ILE A 159 -4.33 -20.95 -1.41
C ILE A 159 -5.70 -20.44 -1.80
N THR A 160 -6.47 -21.28 -2.50
CA THR A 160 -7.90 -21.06 -2.76
C THR A 160 -8.66 -22.31 -2.39
N VAL A 161 -9.79 -22.15 -1.70
CA VAL A 161 -10.69 -23.26 -1.36
C VAL A 161 -12.00 -23.08 -2.11
N GLY A 162 -12.44 -24.14 -2.81
CA GLY A 162 -13.72 -24.19 -3.50
C GLY A 162 -14.65 -25.26 -2.94
N ASN A 163 -15.96 -25.02 -2.98
CA ASN A 163 -16.97 -26.03 -2.67
C ASN A 163 -17.18 -26.99 -3.86
N SER A 164 -18.01 -28.03 -3.66
CA SER A 164 -18.26 -29.04 -4.71
C SER A 164 -18.82 -28.44 -6.00
N LEU A 165 -19.67 -27.42 -5.94
CA LEU A 165 -20.20 -26.73 -7.14
C LEU A 165 -19.09 -25.97 -7.90
N ALA A 166 -18.19 -25.31 -7.19
CA ALA A 166 -17.07 -24.61 -7.79
C ALA A 166 -16.07 -25.59 -8.44
N LEU A 167 -15.75 -26.71 -7.75
CA LEU A 167 -14.88 -27.75 -8.30
C LEU A 167 -15.50 -28.39 -9.55
N ALA A 168 -16.82 -28.66 -9.54
CA ALA A 168 -17.53 -29.21 -10.69
C ALA A 168 -17.51 -28.24 -11.88
N ALA A 169 -17.73 -26.94 -11.65
CA ALA A 169 -17.62 -25.91 -12.70
C ALA A 169 -16.22 -25.87 -13.32
N ALA A 170 -15.18 -26.08 -12.51
CA ALA A 170 -13.79 -26.15 -12.94
C ALA A 170 -13.37 -27.52 -13.48
N LYS A 171 -14.27 -28.51 -13.47
CA LYS A 171 -14.02 -29.93 -13.87
C LYS A 171 -12.90 -30.58 -13.05
N ILE A 172 -12.74 -30.18 -11.81
CA ILE A 172 -11.77 -30.78 -10.88
C ILE A 172 -12.42 -32.00 -10.21
N ASN A 173 -11.79 -33.16 -10.33
CA ASN A 173 -12.22 -34.41 -9.74
C ASN A 173 -10.99 -35.21 -9.28
N ARG A 174 -11.21 -36.45 -8.78
CA ARG A 174 -10.14 -37.34 -8.27
C ARG A 174 -9.04 -37.67 -9.28
N ASP A 175 -9.35 -37.61 -10.58
CA ASP A 175 -8.44 -37.98 -11.67
C ASP A 175 -7.73 -36.73 -12.25
N THR A 176 -7.99 -35.55 -11.72
CA THR A 176 -7.37 -34.32 -12.17
C THR A 176 -5.92 -34.25 -11.69
N ALA A 177 -4.98 -34.26 -12.66
CA ALA A 177 -3.56 -34.16 -12.36
C ALA A 177 -3.18 -32.77 -11.84
N ASP A 178 -2.19 -32.71 -10.98
CA ASP A 178 -1.59 -31.45 -10.54
C ASP A 178 -1.01 -30.66 -11.73
N PRO A 179 -1.32 -29.37 -11.87
CA PRO A 179 -0.69 -28.55 -12.90
C PRO A 179 0.77 -28.25 -12.53
N ALA A 180 1.60 -28.01 -13.52
CA ALA A 180 3.00 -27.66 -13.29
C ALA A 180 3.12 -26.44 -12.33
N GLY A 181 3.75 -26.62 -11.17
CA GLY A 181 3.90 -25.61 -10.14
C GLY A 181 2.62 -25.34 -9.33
N GLY A 182 1.69 -26.29 -9.27
CA GLY A 182 0.49 -26.22 -8.43
C GLY A 182 0.16 -27.57 -7.84
N HIS A 183 -0.64 -27.60 -6.76
CA HIS A 183 -1.06 -28.81 -6.08
C HIS A 183 -2.55 -28.78 -5.74
N ILE A 184 -3.28 -29.84 -6.08
CA ILE A 184 -4.68 -30.10 -5.71
C ILE A 184 -4.65 -31.03 -4.51
N LYS A 185 -5.08 -30.54 -3.36
CA LYS A 185 -5.09 -31.35 -2.14
C LYS A 185 -6.21 -32.37 -2.18
N HIS A 186 -5.85 -33.63 -1.99
CA HIS A 186 -6.78 -34.76 -1.97
C HIS A 186 -6.91 -35.35 -0.56
N ASP A 187 -8.08 -35.85 -0.25
CA ASP A 187 -8.31 -36.64 0.94
C ASP A 187 -7.55 -37.98 0.81
N PRO A 188 -6.68 -38.34 1.77
CA PRO A 188 -5.82 -39.52 1.65
C PRO A 188 -6.57 -40.84 1.70
N GLN A 189 -7.82 -40.88 2.19
CA GLN A 189 -8.62 -42.09 2.31
C GLN A 189 -9.49 -42.32 1.08
N THR A 190 -10.10 -41.24 0.53
CA THR A 190 -11.03 -41.35 -0.57
C THR A 190 -10.43 -41.02 -1.92
N GLY A 191 -9.31 -40.28 -1.95
CA GLY A 191 -8.73 -39.73 -3.18
C GLY A 191 -9.51 -38.57 -3.79
N GLU A 192 -10.56 -38.09 -3.13
CA GLU A 192 -11.36 -36.95 -3.62
C GLU A 192 -10.66 -35.62 -3.31
N PRO A 193 -10.76 -34.60 -4.17
CA PRO A 193 -10.29 -33.25 -3.87
C PRO A 193 -10.97 -32.71 -2.60
N THR A 194 -10.18 -32.13 -1.68
CA THR A 194 -10.69 -31.50 -0.44
C THR A 194 -11.32 -30.13 -0.68
N GLY A 195 -11.12 -29.55 -1.85
CA GLY A 195 -11.47 -28.18 -2.18
C GLY A 195 -10.28 -27.21 -2.16
N GLU A 196 -9.19 -27.59 -1.49
CA GLU A 196 -8.00 -26.75 -1.29
C GLU A 196 -7.03 -26.88 -2.47
N LEU A 197 -6.74 -25.75 -3.12
CA LEU A 197 -5.90 -25.60 -4.32
C LEU A 197 -4.72 -24.69 -3.99
N HIS A 198 -3.49 -25.16 -4.23
CA HIS A 198 -2.27 -24.45 -3.93
C HIS A 198 -1.60 -23.92 -5.21
N GLU A 199 -0.95 -22.75 -5.09
CA GLU A 199 -0.12 -22.13 -6.11
C GLU A 199 -0.84 -22.06 -7.49
N ARG A 200 -0.27 -22.60 -8.55
CA ARG A 200 -0.88 -22.57 -9.89
C ARG A 200 -2.17 -23.38 -10.02
N ALA A 201 -2.47 -24.29 -9.12
CA ALA A 201 -3.75 -24.99 -9.12
C ALA A 201 -4.94 -24.07 -8.91
N GLN A 202 -4.77 -22.94 -8.19
CA GLN A 202 -5.81 -21.92 -8.02
C GLN A 202 -6.30 -21.35 -9.37
N LEU A 203 -5.42 -21.29 -10.37
CA LEU A 203 -5.75 -20.74 -11.69
C LEU A 203 -6.81 -21.54 -12.41
N ILE A 204 -6.97 -22.84 -12.09
CA ILE A 204 -8.01 -23.69 -12.68
C ILE A 204 -9.39 -23.16 -12.26
N LEU A 205 -9.54 -22.83 -10.97
CA LEU A 205 -10.78 -22.30 -10.42
C LEU A 205 -11.02 -20.85 -10.87
N LYS A 206 -9.98 -20.02 -10.87
CA LYS A 206 -10.06 -18.61 -11.31
C LYS A 206 -10.50 -18.45 -12.76
N LYS A 207 -10.18 -19.40 -13.64
CA LYS A 207 -10.60 -19.36 -15.06
C LYS A 207 -12.10 -19.53 -15.27
N VAL A 208 -12.82 -20.12 -14.33
CA VAL A 208 -14.26 -20.37 -14.43
C VAL A 208 -15.09 -19.46 -13.53
N ALA A 209 -14.46 -18.82 -12.55
CA ALA A 209 -15.08 -17.78 -11.74
C ALA A 209 -15.32 -16.53 -12.59
N PRO A 210 -16.37 -15.75 -12.32
CA PRO A 210 -16.62 -14.49 -13.01
C PRO A 210 -15.45 -13.53 -12.90
N GLU A 211 -15.09 -12.91 -14.01
CA GLU A 211 -14.12 -11.80 -14.04
C GLU A 211 -14.83 -10.48 -13.84
N PHE A 212 -14.15 -9.53 -13.20
CA PHE A 212 -14.65 -8.17 -13.07
C PHE A 212 -14.58 -7.44 -14.41
N ASN A 213 -15.64 -6.69 -14.72
CA ASN A 213 -15.66 -5.87 -15.91
C ASN A 213 -14.99 -4.50 -15.69
N TYR A 214 -14.80 -3.75 -16.77
CA TYR A 214 -14.12 -2.45 -16.73
C TYR A 214 -14.83 -1.39 -15.87
N LEU A 215 -16.18 -1.42 -15.78
CA LEU A 215 -16.92 -0.50 -14.91
C LEU A 215 -16.67 -0.83 -13.44
N GLN A 216 -16.68 -2.11 -13.08
CA GLN A 216 -16.34 -2.56 -11.73
C GLN A 216 -14.89 -2.20 -11.37
N LEU A 217 -13.93 -2.27 -12.33
CA LEU A 217 -12.58 -1.78 -12.11
C LEU A 217 -12.56 -0.29 -11.74
N LYS A 218 -13.28 0.55 -12.48
CA LYS A 218 -13.37 2.00 -12.18
C LYS A 218 -14.00 2.26 -10.81
N ASP A 219 -15.10 1.59 -10.51
CA ASP A 219 -15.81 1.74 -9.24
C ASP A 219 -14.98 1.23 -8.06
N GLY A 220 -14.26 0.12 -8.24
CA GLY A 220 -13.32 -0.42 -7.25
C GLY A 220 -12.15 0.53 -6.96
N ILE A 221 -11.61 1.18 -7.98
CA ILE A 221 -10.57 2.22 -7.79
C ILE A 221 -11.13 3.39 -6.98
N VAL A 222 -12.30 3.91 -7.31
CA VAL A 222 -12.94 5.01 -6.57
C VAL A 222 -13.24 4.60 -5.13
N PHE A 223 -13.74 3.38 -4.93
CA PHE A 223 -13.98 2.81 -3.61
C PHE A 223 -12.70 2.81 -2.77
N ALA A 224 -11.59 2.28 -3.32
CA ALA A 224 -10.32 2.20 -2.61
C ALA A 224 -9.73 3.58 -2.30
N LEU A 225 -9.86 4.57 -3.22
CA LEU A 225 -9.48 5.95 -2.96
C LEU A 225 -10.29 6.56 -1.80
N ASN A 226 -11.60 6.27 -1.72
CA ASN A 226 -12.44 6.72 -0.62
C ASN A 226 -12.06 6.07 0.73
N GLN A 227 -11.63 4.81 0.73
CA GLN A 227 -11.08 4.16 1.92
C GLN A 227 -9.78 4.85 2.39
N CYS A 228 -8.93 5.28 1.47
CA CYS A 228 -7.74 6.07 1.80
C CYS A 228 -8.10 7.38 2.51
N LEU A 229 -9.11 8.11 2.04
CA LEU A 229 -9.56 9.36 2.66
C LEU A 229 -10.05 9.17 4.09
N GLN A 230 -10.69 8.05 4.41
CA GLN A 230 -11.12 7.71 5.77
C GLN A 230 -9.95 7.55 6.75
N ARG A 231 -8.74 7.38 6.23
CA ARG A 231 -7.48 7.28 6.97
C ARG A 231 -6.58 8.51 6.83
N GLY A 232 -7.12 9.61 6.29
CA GLY A 232 -6.39 10.87 6.10
C GLY A 232 -5.38 10.85 4.95
N VAL A 233 -5.41 9.82 4.11
CA VAL A 233 -4.52 9.68 2.95
C VAL A 233 -5.08 10.47 1.77
N THR A 234 -4.36 11.48 1.33
CA THR A 234 -4.74 12.37 0.22
C THR A 234 -3.97 12.07 -1.06
N THR A 235 -2.88 11.30 -0.95
CA THR A 235 -2.02 10.93 -2.09
C THR A 235 -1.57 9.49 -1.97
N VAL A 236 -1.55 8.78 -3.10
CA VAL A 236 -1.06 7.41 -3.18
C VAL A 236 -0.11 7.22 -4.37
N HIS A 237 0.91 6.36 -4.20
CA HIS A 237 1.72 5.88 -5.31
C HIS A 237 1.26 4.46 -5.65
N ASP A 238 0.47 4.32 -6.71
CA ASP A 238 -0.17 3.06 -7.09
C ASP A 238 0.60 2.30 -8.16
N ILE A 239 0.87 1.02 -7.89
CA ILE A 239 1.55 0.12 -8.81
C ILE A 239 0.53 -0.49 -9.76
N VAL A 240 0.67 -0.22 -11.06
CA VAL A 240 -0.24 -0.69 -12.10
C VAL A 240 0.42 -1.73 -13.00
N ARG A 241 -0.26 -2.86 -13.23
CA ARG A 241 0.27 -3.99 -14.03
C ARG A 241 -0.21 -3.99 -15.49
N TYR A 242 -1.36 -3.37 -15.74
CA TYR A 242 -2.04 -3.43 -17.04
C TYR A 242 -2.38 -2.02 -17.52
N ALA A 243 -2.73 -1.88 -18.79
CA ALA A 243 -3.10 -0.60 -19.38
C ALA A 243 -4.49 -0.13 -18.92
N GLU A 244 -5.40 -1.06 -18.62
CA GLU A 244 -6.78 -0.76 -18.21
C GLU A 244 -6.86 0.14 -16.96
N PRO A 245 -6.13 -0.13 -15.85
CA PRO A 245 -6.10 0.79 -14.71
C PRO A 245 -5.59 2.18 -15.06
N VAL A 246 -4.57 2.29 -15.92
CA VAL A 246 -4.05 3.60 -16.36
C VAL A 246 -5.13 4.39 -17.09
N ARG A 247 -5.89 3.72 -17.96
CA ARG A 247 -7.05 4.31 -18.65
C ARG A 247 -8.15 4.66 -17.66
N ALA A 248 -8.47 3.76 -16.73
CA ALA A 248 -9.49 3.98 -15.71
C ALA A 248 -9.22 5.23 -14.87
N TYR A 249 -7.99 5.45 -14.42
CA TYR A 249 -7.60 6.67 -13.69
C TYR A 249 -7.85 7.94 -14.50
N GLN A 250 -7.53 7.95 -15.79
CA GLN A 250 -7.77 9.11 -16.66
C GLN A 250 -9.27 9.41 -16.83
N GLU A 251 -10.09 8.37 -16.98
CA GLU A 251 -11.54 8.51 -17.08
C GLU A 251 -12.16 8.95 -15.75
N ILE A 252 -11.76 8.38 -14.62
CA ILE A 252 -12.17 8.77 -13.26
C ILE A 252 -11.84 10.25 -13.00
N LEU A 253 -10.64 10.69 -13.39
CA LEU A 253 -10.25 12.11 -13.30
C LEU A 253 -11.16 13.00 -14.15
N LYS A 254 -11.39 12.63 -15.41
CA LYS A 254 -12.27 13.38 -16.33
C LYS A 254 -13.73 13.43 -15.85
N GLU A 255 -14.20 12.40 -15.18
CA GLU A 255 -15.53 12.30 -14.58
C GLU A 255 -15.66 13.08 -13.26
N GLY A 256 -14.57 13.66 -12.74
CA GLY A 256 -14.57 14.36 -11.45
C GLY A 256 -14.68 13.43 -10.23
N ARG A 257 -14.42 12.14 -10.40
CA ARG A 257 -14.49 11.10 -9.36
C ARG A 257 -13.14 10.80 -8.70
N MET A 258 -12.08 11.51 -9.08
CA MET A 258 -10.75 11.38 -8.47
C MET A 258 -10.73 12.15 -7.15
N HIS A 259 -10.94 11.46 -6.04
CA HIS A 259 -11.08 12.09 -4.73
C HIS A 259 -9.74 12.20 -3.96
N ALA A 260 -8.73 11.42 -4.33
CA ALA A 260 -7.36 11.53 -3.84
C ALA A 260 -6.39 11.60 -5.03
N ARG A 261 -5.17 12.10 -4.80
CA ARG A 261 -4.14 12.22 -5.83
C ARG A 261 -3.45 10.89 -6.07
N VAL A 262 -3.09 10.61 -7.32
CA VAL A 262 -2.48 9.34 -7.72
C VAL A 262 -1.20 9.56 -8.51
N SER A 263 -0.12 8.94 -8.06
CA SER A 263 1.13 8.84 -8.78
C SER A 263 1.27 7.38 -9.26
N ILE A 264 1.03 7.12 -10.55
CA ILE A 264 1.09 5.74 -11.07
C ILE A 264 2.52 5.28 -11.27
N LEU A 265 2.77 4.02 -10.93
CA LEU A 265 4.03 3.30 -11.11
C LEU A 265 3.79 2.08 -12.02
N PRO A 266 3.81 2.25 -13.36
CA PRO A 266 3.67 1.14 -14.28
C PRO A 266 4.73 0.07 -14.02
N ARG A 267 4.28 -1.18 -13.85
CA ARG A 267 5.17 -2.33 -13.69
C ARG A 267 5.64 -2.78 -15.06
N VAL A 268 6.97 -2.83 -15.25
CA VAL A 268 7.58 -3.08 -16.57
C VAL A 268 8.33 -4.41 -16.67
N ILE A 269 8.35 -5.20 -15.61
CA ILE A 269 8.88 -6.57 -15.56
C ILE A 269 7.76 -7.48 -15.07
N GLU A 270 7.59 -8.64 -15.67
CA GLU A 270 6.48 -9.58 -15.43
C GLU A 270 5.09 -8.92 -15.56
N SER A 271 4.92 -8.07 -16.56
CA SER A 271 3.71 -7.28 -16.79
C SER A 271 3.41 -7.17 -18.27
N MET A 272 2.19 -6.73 -18.59
CA MET A 272 1.77 -6.40 -19.96
C MET A 272 2.26 -5.02 -20.43
N ILE A 273 2.86 -4.22 -19.52
CA ILE A 273 3.42 -2.91 -19.85
C ILE A 273 4.93 -3.07 -20.02
N GLU A 274 5.42 -2.86 -21.24
CA GLU A 274 6.86 -2.88 -21.52
C GLU A 274 7.48 -1.50 -21.27
N SER A 275 8.67 -1.44 -20.68
CA SER A 275 9.43 -0.19 -20.50
C SER A 275 9.64 0.55 -21.81
N LYS A 276 9.86 -0.20 -22.90
CA LYS A 276 10.03 0.33 -24.26
C LYS A 276 8.85 1.23 -24.66
N SER A 277 7.62 0.81 -24.40
CA SER A 277 6.41 1.58 -24.77
C SER A 277 6.35 2.94 -24.07
N LEU A 278 6.72 3.01 -22.79
CA LEU A 278 6.76 4.26 -22.03
C LEU A 278 7.86 5.20 -22.54
N ILE A 279 9.01 4.64 -22.87
CA ILE A 279 10.17 5.38 -23.39
C ILE A 279 9.88 5.93 -24.79
N GLU A 280 9.31 5.12 -25.69
CA GLU A 280 8.96 5.54 -27.06
C GLU A 280 7.87 6.61 -27.09
N LEU A 281 6.96 6.63 -26.09
CA LEU A 281 6.01 7.71 -25.89
C LEU A 281 6.65 8.99 -25.32
N GLY A 282 7.93 8.97 -24.94
CA GLY A 282 8.61 10.11 -24.35
C GLY A 282 8.14 10.46 -22.94
N LEU A 283 7.58 9.50 -22.20
CA LEU A 283 7.13 9.74 -20.83
C LEU A 283 8.32 9.88 -19.88
N ILE A 284 8.23 10.86 -19.00
CA ILE A 284 9.19 11.09 -17.91
C ILE A 284 8.49 11.06 -16.55
N THR A 285 9.23 10.85 -15.49
CA THR A 285 8.72 11.00 -14.13
C THR A 285 8.19 12.42 -13.90
N GLY A 286 6.98 12.52 -13.33
CA GLY A 286 6.27 13.79 -13.12
C GLY A 286 5.31 14.19 -14.23
N PHE A 287 5.30 13.51 -15.39
CA PHE A 287 4.34 13.80 -16.45
C PHE A 287 2.89 13.61 -15.94
N GLY A 288 2.06 14.62 -16.16
CA GLY A 288 0.68 14.66 -15.68
C GLY A 288 0.33 16.00 -15.03
N ASN A 289 -0.50 15.96 -14.00
CA ASN A 289 -0.90 17.15 -13.24
C ASN A 289 -0.89 16.84 -11.72
N GLU A 290 -1.42 17.76 -10.92
CA GLU A 290 -1.48 17.60 -9.47
C GLU A 290 -2.39 16.45 -8.99
N TRP A 291 -3.30 15.91 -9.85
CA TRP A 291 -4.23 14.82 -9.52
C TRP A 291 -3.74 13.46 -9.99
N LEU A 292 -3.18 13.39 -11.19
CA LEU A 292 -2.72 12.14 -11.80
C LEU A 292 -1.39 12.35 -12.52
N ARG A 293 -0.37 11.59 -12.15
CA ARG A 293 0.96 11.67 -12.77
C ARG A 293 1.66 10.33 -12.89
N VAL A 294 2.67 10.28 -13.74
CA VAL A 294 3.61 9.16 -13.83
C VAL A 294 4.67 9.35 -12.74
N GLY A 295 4.68 8.47 -11.74
CA GLY A 295 5.60 8.53 -10.60
C GLY A 295 6.94 7.85 -10.84
N GLY A 296 7.08 7.07 -11.90
CA GLY A 296 8.25 6.26 -12.23
C GLY A 296 7.83 4.92 -12.83
N VAL A 297 8.72 3.94 -12.81
CA VAL A 297 8.45 2.56 -13.27
C VAL A 297 8.77 1.56 -12.17
N LYS A 298 7.94 0.53 -12.02
CA LYS A 298 8.11 -0.55 -11.03
C LYS A 298 8.74 -1.78 -11.69
N MET A 299 9.70 -2.37 -10.99
CA MET A 299 10.37 -3.63 -11.33
C MET A 299 10.40 -4.55 -10.12
N SER A 300 10.63 -5.86 -10.33
CA SER A 300 10.81 -6.83 -9.24
C SER A 300 11.97 -7.75 -9.55
N ILE A 301 12.88 -7.91 -8.57
CA ILE A 301 14.02 -8.81 -8.67
C ILE A 301 13.68 -10.18 -8.06
N ASP A 302 13.02 -10.18 -6.91
CA ASP A 302 12.67 -11.39 -6.17
C ASP A 302 11.19 -11.41 -5.74
N GLY A 303 10.85 -12.27 -4.81
CA GLY A 303 9.50 -12.40 -4.27
C GLY A 303 9.40 -12.10 -2.78
N GLY A 304 8.29 -12.54 -2.15
CA GLY A 304 8.00 -12.32 -0.73
C GLY A 304 8.61 -13.38 0.20
N ILE A 305 8.79 -13.03 1.47
CA ILE A 305 9.32 -13.93 2.51
C ILE A 305 8.33 -15.02 2.83
N THR A 306 7.06 -14.71 3.02
CA THR A 306 6.01 -15.68 3.39
C THR A 306 5.86 -16.81 2.37
N GLY A 307 6.20 -16.55 1.11
CA GLY A 307 6.28 -17.56 0.04
C GLY A 307 7.66 -18.20 -0.10
N ARG A 308 8.64 -17.85 0.73
CA ARG A 308 10.05 -18.28 0.65
C ARG A 308 10.68 -18.00 -0.72
N ASN A 309 10.29 -16.87 -1.33
CA ASN A 309 10.74 -16.43 -2.65
C ASN A 309 11.65 -15.20 -2.62
N ALA A 310 11.80 -14.54 -1.45
CA ALA A 310 12.79 -13.49 -1.28
C ALA A 310 14.21 -14.09 -1.38
N CYS A 311 15.09 -13.47 -2.17
CA CYS A 311 16.38 -14.09 -2.51
C CYS A 311 17.50 -13.63 -1.59
N PHE A 312 17.97 -14.57 -0.78
CA PHE A 312 19.04 -14.37 0.19
C PHE A 312 20.35 -15.05 -0.24
N TYR A 313 21.50 -14.55 0.26
CA TYR A 313 22.78 -15.27 0.14
C TYR A 313 22.80 -16.54 1.00
N ASP A 314 22.30 -16.45 2.25
CA ASP A 314 22.13 -17.61 3.13
C ASP A 314 20.74 -18.21 2.92
N PRO A 315 20.54 -19.53 3.08
CA PRO A 315 19.24 -20.18 2.90
C PRO A 315 18.23 -19.72 3.96
N TYR A 316 16.96 -20.06 3.76
CA TYR A 316 15.92 -19.90 4.78
C TYR A 316 16.22 -20.77 6.00
N GLU A 317 15.78 -20.33 7.20
CA GLU A 317 16.04 -21.04 8.45
C GLU A 317 15.32 -22.41 8.48
N ASP A 318 14.13 -22.46 7.90
CA ASP A 318 13.28 -23.65 7.84
C ASP A 318 13.47 -24.50 6.57
N ASP A 319 14.39 -24.09 5.65
CA ASP A 319 14.69 -24.82 4.41
C ASP A 319 16.13 -24.52 3.93
N GLU A 320 17.07 -25.35 4.35
CA GLU A 320 18.53 -25.18 4.11
C GLU A 320 18.95 -25.22 2.63
N HIS A 321 18.05 -25.61 1.73
CA HIS A 321 18.31 -25.65 0.29
C HIS A 321 17.64 -24.49 -0.47
N ASN A 322 16.81 -23.71 0.20
CA ASN A 322 16.06 -22.63 -0.41
C ASN A 322 16.69 -21.26 -0.15
N HIS A 323 17.19 -20.64 -1.20
CA HIS A 323 17.74 -19.27 -1.19
C HIS A 323 16.78 -18.24 -1.79
N GLY A 324 15.54 -18.61 -2.10
CA GLY A 324 14.58 -17.77 -2.82
C GLY A 324 14.74 -17.84 -4.33
N ILE A 325 14.06 -16.93 -5.03
CA ILE A 325 13.95 -16.96 -6.50
C ILE A 325 14.35 -15.60 -7.07
N ILE A 326 15.37 -15.59 -7.93
CA ILE A 326 15.69 -14.43 -8.78
C ILE A 326 14.82 -14.49 -10.04
N ARG A 327 14.02 -13.44 -10.27
CA ARG A 327 13.08 -13.33 -11.40
C ARG A 327 13.69 -12.69 -12.64
N ILE A 328 14.77 -11.92 -12.46
CA ILE A 328 15.48 -11.22 -13.53
C ILE A 328 16.98 -11.32 -13.32
N GLN A 329 17.74 -11.59 -14.40
CA GLN A 329 19.19 -11.65 -14.31
C GLN A 329 19.81 -10.24 -14.23
N GLN A 330 21.01 -10.12 -13.64
CA GLN A 330 21.66 -8.84 -13.38
C GLN A 330 21.84 -7.99 -14.65
N ASP A 331 22.27 -8.61 -15.77
CA ASP A 331 22.52 -7.89 -17.02
C ASP A 331 21.21 -7.32 -17.61
N GLU A 332 20.12 -8.07 -17.53
CA GLU A 332 18.80 -7.61 -17.96
C GLU A 332 18.27 -6.49 -17.08
N LEU A 333 18.47 -6.59 -15.76
CA LEU A 333 18.13 -5.54 -14.80
C LEU A 333 18.91 -4.27 -15.09
N ASN A 334 20.25 -4.38 -15.24
CA ASN A 334 21.14 -3.26 -15.57
C ASN A 334 20.68 -2.56 -16.85
N HIS A 335 20.40 -3.33 -17.91
CA HIS A 335 19.94 -2.80 -19.17
C HIS A 335 18.59 -2.07 -19.06
N THR A 336 17.62 -2.65 -18.35
CA THR A 336 16.29 -2.06 -18.18
C THR A 336 16.34 -0.79 -17.32
N VAL A 337 17.09 -0.82 -16.23
CA VAL A 337 17.30 0.34 -15.36
C VAL A 337 18.01 1.46 -16.12
N GLN A 338 19.09 1.15 -16.88
CA GLN A 338 19.79 2.13 -17.69
C GLN A 338 18.87 2.83 -18.69
N LYS A 339 18.10 2.07 -19.46
CA LYS A 339 17.15 2.65 -20.43
C LYS A 339 16.11 3.56 -19.78
N CYS A 340 15.52 3.12 -18.67
CA CYS A 340 14.56 3.94 -17.93
C CYS A 340 15.21 5.20 -17.36
N HIS A 341 16.41 5.06 -16.81
CA HIS A 341 17.18 6.18 -16.26
C HIS A 341 17.50 7.22 -17.34
N ASP A 342 18.03 6.80 -18.50
CA ASP A 342 18.37 7.68 -19.62
C ASP A 342 17.15 8.40 -20.20
N ALA A 343 15.99 7.74 -20.17
CA ALA A 343 14.70 8.32 -20.57
C ALA A 343 14.09 9.28 -19.51
N GLY A 344 14.76 9.54 -18.39
CA GLY A 344 14.21 10.43 -17.35
C GLY A 344 13.19 9.77 -16.43
N LEU A 345 13.01 8.45 -16.51
CA LEU A 345 12.12 7.71 -15.62
C LEU A 345 12.84 7.33 -14.31
N ARG A 346 12.15 7.50 -13.18
CA ARG A 346 12.58 6.97 -11.89
C ARG A 346 12.31 5.47 -11.85
N CYS A 347 13.27 4.69 -11.39
CA CYS A 347 13.11 3.26 -11.17
C CYS A 347 12.75 2.98 -9.71
N CYS A 348 11.74 2.13 -9.50
CA CYS A 348 11.23 1.67 -8.22
C CYS A 348 11.35 0.14 -8.22
N VAL A 349 12.38 -0.40 -7.55
CA VAL A 349 12.72 -1.83 -7.64
C VAL A 349 12.34 -2.55 -6.36
N HIS A 350 11.50 -3.57 -6.46
CA HIS A 350 11.23 -4.51 -5.38
C HIS A 350 12.45 -5.40 -5.15
N ALA A 351 12.99 -5.35 -3.95
CA ALA A 351 14.08 -6.21 -3.50
C ALA A 351 13.96 -6.45 -1.99
N ILE A 352 13.58 -7.65 -1.60
CA ILE A 352 13.39 -8.05 -0.20
C ILE A 352 14.62 -8.76 0.34
N GLY A 353 15.12 -9.78 -0.37
CA GLY A 353 16.33 -10.50 0.03
C GLY A 353 17.58 -9.67 -0.14
N ASP A 354 18.61 -9.97 0.64
CA ASP A 354 19.86 -9.22 0.63
C ASP A 354 20.64 -9.34 -0.69
N ARG A 355 20.53 -10.48 -1.37
CA ARG A 355 21.09 -10.66 -2.72
C ARG A 355 20.34 -9.83 -3.75
N ALA A 356 19.01 -9.79 -3.71
CA ALA A 356 18.20 -8.95 -4.58
C ALA A 356 18.47 -7.46 -4.32
N PHE A 357 18.68 -7.10 -3.06
CA PHE A 357 19.03 -5.74 -2.68
C PHE A 357 20.36 -5.27 -3.28
N ASP A 358 21.42 -6.09 -3.19
CA ASP A 358 22.71 -5.78 -3.81
C ASP A 358 22.59 -5.66 -5.34
N MET A 359 21.81 -6.52 -5.98
CA MET A 359 21.51 -6.43 -7.42
C MET A 359 20.86 -5.08 -7.80
N ALA A 360 19.94 -4.58 -6.97
CA ALA A 360 19.30 -3.28 -7.21
C ALA A 360 20.31 -2.13 -7.06
N LEU A 361 21.16 -2.17 -6.04
CA LEU A 361 22.23 -1.18 -5.85
C LEU A 361 23.21 -1.16 -7.03
N ASP A 362 23.66 -2.34 -7.48
CA ASP A 362 24.56 -2.47 -8.62
C ASP A 362 23.95 -1.85 -9.88
N ALA A 363 22.68 -2.13 -10.15
CA ALA A 363 21.99 -1.58 -11.31
C ALA A 363 21.86 -0.05 -11.26
N TYR A 364 21.58 0.52 -10.09
CA TYR A 364 21.48 1.97 -9.92
C TYR A 364 22.83 2.66 -10.00
N GLU A 365 23.86 2.11 -9.35
CA GLU A 365 25.23 2.64 -9.42
C GLU A 365 25.76 2.63 -10.85
N ASN A 366 25.53 1.54 -11.60
CA ASN A 366 25.92 1.44 -13.01
C ASN A 366 25.19 2.50 -13.87
N ALA A 367 23.88 2.68 -13.69
CA ALA A 367 23.11 3.65 -14.47
C ALA A 367 23.55 5.08 -14.19
N VAL A 368 23.75 5.46 -12.93
CA VAL A 368 24.20 6.79 -12.52
C VAL A 368 25.65 7.06 -12.94
N ALA A 369 26.52 6.05 -12.89
CA ALA A 369 27.90 6.18 -13.37
C ALA A 369 27.98 6.39 -14.88
N HIS A 370 27.11 5.71 -15.66
CA HIS A 370 27.05 5.84 -17.11
C HIS A 370 26.44 7.18 -17.55
N SER A 371 25.35 7.60 -16.92
CA SER A 371 24.61 8.84 -17.25
C SER A 371 24.30 9.62 -15.96
N PRO A 372 25.21 10.47 -15.47
CA PRO A 372 25.01 11.18 -14.21
C PRO A 372 23.75 12.07 -14.21
N ARG A 373 22.82 11.78 -13.31
CA ARG A 373 21.60 12.55 -13.05
C ARG A 373 21.48 12.81 -11.55
N LYS A 374 21.59 14.09 -11.13
CA LYS A 374 21.69 14.46 -9.72
C LYS A 374 20.43 14.16 -8.90
N ASP A 375 19.25 14.32 -9.49
CA ASP A 375 17.95 14.18 -8.80
C ASP A 375 17.12 13.10 -9.47
N HIS A 376 17.60 11.85 -9.47
CA HIS A 376 16.90 10.72 -10.04
C HIS A 376 15.88 10.10 -9.08
N ARG A 377 16.09 10.20 -7.77
CA ARG A 377 15.28 9.63 -6.68
C ARG A 377 14.88 8.19 -6.93
N HIS A 378 15.81 7.37 -7.45
CA HIS A 378 15.59 5.93 -7.55
C HIS A 378 15.33 5.34 -6.17
N ARG A 379 14.45 4.36 -6.08
CA ARG A 379 14.06 3.81 -4.79
C ARG A 379 14.00 2.29 -4.80
N ILE A 380 14.27 1.69 -3.66
CA ILE A 380 14.14 0.26 -3.42
C ILE A 380 12.92 0.03 -2.54
N GLU A 381 11.95 -0.70 -3.11
CA GLU A 381 10.70 -1.09 -2.44
C GLU A 381 10.97 -2.24 -1.48
N HIS A 382 10.34 -2.23 -0.32
CA HIS A 382 10.50 -3.19 0.78
C HIS A 382 11.90 -3.16 1.41
N MET A 383 12.75 -2.24 0.98
CA MET A 383 14.05 -2.03 1.59
C MET A 383 13.89 -1.47 3.00
N GLY A 384 14.68 -1.99 3.92
CA GLY A 384 14.56 -1.69 5.34
C GLY A 384 13.80 -2.75 6.10
N ASN A 385 13.13 -3.67 5.39
CA ASN A 385 12.51 -4.79 6.08
C ASN A 385 13.57 -5.75 6.67
N TRP A 386 14.75 -5.89 5.99
CA TRP A 386 15.80 -6.85 6.34
C TRP A 386 17.20 -6.37 5.94
N LEU A 387 18.18 -6.77 6.75
CA LEU A 387 19.60 -6.90 6.36
C LEU A 387 20.31 -5.64 5.82
N SER A 388 19.99 -4.47 6.36
CA SER A 388 20.81 -3.28 6.14
C SER A 388 22.18 -3.45 6.79
N THR A 389 23.25 -3.37 5.98
CA THR A 389 24.62 -3.32 6.47
C THR A 389 25.17 -1.89 6.34
N PRO A 390 26.19 -1.51 7.12
CA PRO A 390 26.83 -0.20 6.97
C PRO A 390 27.27 0.09 5.54
N GLU A 391 27.79 -0.90 4.84
CA GLU A 391 28.21 -0.78 3.44
C GLU A 391 27.03 -0.47 2.51
N ARG A 392 25.93 -1.22 2.62
CA ARG A 392 24.71 -0.99 1.83
C ARG A 392 24.12 0.39 2.09
N MET A 393 24.06 0.83 3.35
CA MET A 393 23.61 2.18 3.70
C MET A 393 24.50 3.27 3.09
N GLN A 394 25.83 3.10 3.13
CA GLN A 394 26.76 4.04 2.49
C GLN A 394 26.56 4.09 0.96
N ARG A 395 26.34 2.95 0.32
CA ARG A 395 26.01 2.88 -1.13
C ARG A 395 24.74 3.67 -1.43
N MET A 396 23.67 3.48 -0.64
CA MET A 396 22.41 4.22 -0.79
C MET A 396 22.61 5.72 -0.67
N VAL A 397 23.31 6.17 0.38
CA VAL A 397 23.55 7.61 0.61
C VAL A 397 24.37 8.21 -0.52
N ARG A 398 25.47 7.56 -0.92
CA ARG A 398 26.31 8.04 -2.05
C ARG A 398 25.52 8.08 -3.37
N GLY A 399 24.68 7.08 -3.59
CA GLY A 399 23.85 6.97 -4.80
C GLY A 399 22.58 7.80 -4.76
N GLY A 400 22.22 8.45 -3.64
CA GLY A 400 20.93 9.15 -3.50
C GLY A 400 19.72 8.21 -3.64
N ILE A 401 19.87 6.94 -3.22
CA ILE A 401 18.86 5.89 -3.34
C ILE A 401 17.96 5.91 -2.12
N ILE A 402 16.65 5.84 -2.34
CA ILE A 402 15.59 5.96 -1.33
C ILE A 402 15.14 4.56 -0.89
N ALA A 403 14.87 4.40 0.40
CA ALA A 403 14.22 3.21 0.95
C ALA A 403 12.71 3.42 1.12
N ILE A 404 11.92 2.45 0.69
CA ILE A 404 10.47 2.38 0.95
C ILE A 404 10.19 1.13 1.79
N PRO A 405 10.34 1.21 3.11
CA PRO A 405 9.99 0.11 4.00
C PRO A 405 8.47 0.01 4.19
N ASN A 406 8.00 -1.22 4.40
CA ASN A 406 6.57 -1.51 4.61
C ASN A 406 6.39 -2.15 5.99
N ILE A 407 6.32 -1.33 7.04
CA ILE A 407 6.18 -1.82 8.44
C ILE A 407 4.90 -2.65 8.63
N ALA A 408 3.88 -2.41 7.80
CA ALA A 408 2.64 -3.19 7.77
C ALA A 408 2.91 -4.70 7.64
N ILE A 409 3.89 -5.10 6.82
CA ILE A 409 4.31 -6.51 6.68
C ILE A 409 4.75 -7.05 8.05
N GLY A 410 5.64 -6.34 8.73
CA GLY A 410 6.07 -6.71 10.07
C GLY A 410 4.92 -6.71 11.07
N TYR A 411 4.06 -5.70 11.02
CA TYR A 411 2.94 -5.54 11.95
C TYR A 411 1.91 -6.69 11.86
N TYR A 412 1.57 -7.15 10.66
CA TYR A 412 0.51 -8.16 10.46
C TYR A 412 0.98 -9.60 10.43
N VAL A 413 2.15 -9.86 9.85
CA VAL A 413 2.64 -11.24 9.60
C VAL A 413 4.07 -11.48 10.08
N GLY A 414 4.61 -10.60 10.93
CA GLY A 414 5.98 -10.72 11.42
C GLY A 414 6.22 -11.96 12.26
N ASP A 415 5.21 -12.43 13.03
CA ASP A 415 5.24 -13.70 13.77
C ASP A 415 5.48 -14.91 12.85
N ALA A 416 4.76 -14.97 11.72
CA ALA A 416 4.91 -16.03 10.73
C ALA A 416 6.22 -15.91 9.92
N ILE A 417 6.76 -14.70 9.79
CA ILE A 417 8.04 -14.46 9.12
C ILE A 417 9.20 -14.95 10.00
N LEU A 418 9.07 -14.89 11.32
CA LEU A 418 10.06 -15.33 12.29
C LEU A 418 10.54 -16.75 12.01
N ASP A 419 9.59 -17.65 11.78
CA ASP A 419 9.86 -19.06 11.53
C ASP A 419 10.64 -19.29 10.22
N CYS A 420 10.43 -18.40 9.22
CA CYS A 420 11.08 -18.55 7.91
C CYS A 420 12.52 -18.02 7.88
N VAL A 421 12.79 -16.90 8.57
CA VAL A 421 14.06 -16.17 8.41
C VAL A 421 14.99 -16.29 9.61
N GLY A 422 14.50 -16.77 10.76
CA GLY A 422 15.26 -16.98 11.98
C GLY A 422 15.56 -15.69 12.77
N GLU A 423 15.80 -15.82 14.07
CA GLU A 423 16.05 -14.71 14.98
C GLU A 423 17.20 -13.80 14.55
N LYS A 424 18.28 -14.36 14.02
CA LYS A 424 19.48 -13.61 13.61
C LYS A 424 19.16 -12.53 12.56
N ARG A 425 18.25 -12.82 11.63
CA ARG A 425 17.79 -11.86 10.62
C ARG A 425 16.80 -10.85 11.21
N LEU A 426 15.95 -11.31 12.13
CA LEU A 426 14.93 -10.48 12.76
C LEU A 426 15.48 -9.35 13.61
N THR A 427 16.62 -9.55 14.28
CA THR A 427 17.29 -8.49 15.04
C THR A 427 17.69 -7.29 14.17
N LYS A 428 17.63 -7.43 12.85
CA LYS A 428 17.94 -6.40 11.86
C LYS A 428 16.72 -5.95 11.06
N ALA A 429 15.52 -6.37 11.48
CA ALA A 429 14.30 -6.04 10.75
C ALA A 429 13.84 -4.60 11.00
N PHE A 430 13.43 -3.94 9.93
CA PHE A 430 12.93 -2.56 9.96
C PHE A 430 13.86 -1.60 10.73
N PRO A 431 15.12 -1.42 10.32
CA PRO A 431 16.13 -0.67 11.07
C PRO A 431 15.98 0.85 10.84
N PHE A 432 14.81 1.41 11.11
CA PHE A 432 14.45 2.79 10.78
C PHE A 432 15.38 3.81 11.43
N ARG A 433 15.64 3.65 12.75
CA ARG A 433 16.54 4.55 13.47
C ARG A 433 17.95 4.48 12.92
N THR A 434 18.42 3.27 12.61
CA THR A 434 19.74 3.05 12.02
C THR A 434 19.82 3.66 10.63
N LEU A 435 18.81 3.49 9.78
CA LEU A 435 18.77 4.09 8.45
C LEU A 435 18.81 5.63 8.52
N LEU A 436 17.94 6.24 9.33
CA LEU A 436 17.86 7.69 9.51
C LEU A 436 19.18 8.26 10.04
N LYS A 437 19.79 7.64 11.06
CA LYS A 437 21.07 8.07 11.62
C LYS A 437 22.22 8.03 10.62
N ASN A 438 22.16 7.13 9.64
CA ASN A 438 23.15 7.03 8.57
C ASN A 438 22.82 7.89 7.35
N GLY A 439 21.76 8.70 7.40
CA GLY A 439 21.37 9.63 6.34
C GLY A 439 20.63 9.00 5.16
N VAL A 440 20.13 7.76 5.31
CA VAL A 440 19.26 7.13 4.31
C VAL A 440 17.88 7.78 4.35
N ILE A 441 17.38 8.20 3.20
CA ILE A 441 16.04 8.76 3.07
C ILE A 441 15.03 7.59 3.07
N ILE A 442 14.04 7.66 3.96
CA ILE A 442 12.98 6.65 4.08
C ILE A 442 11.61 7.29 3.97
N ALA A 443 10.69 6.69 3.20
CA ALA A 443 9.28 7.08 3.15
C ALA A 443 8.37 5.88 3.36
N GLY A 444 7.20 6.10 3.97
CA GLY A 444 6.26 5.04 4.33
C GLY A 444 5.43 4.58 3.15
N GLY A 445 5.30 3.27 3.00
CA GLY A 445 4.38 2.62 2.08
C GLY A 445 3.76 1.41 2.75
N SER A 446 2.46 1.18 2.56
CA SER A 446 1.73 0.10 3.24
C SER A 446 1.79 -1.24 2.51
N ASP A 447 1.98 -1.23 1.20
CA ASP A 447 1.80 -2.40 0.32
C ASP A 447 0.35 -2.94 0.32
N SER A 448 -0.60 -2.03 0.50
CA SER A 448 -2.05 -2.28 0.65
C SER A 448 -2.84 -1.80 -0.59
N PRO A 449 -4.12 -2.09 -0.68
CA PRO A 449 -4.90 -3.09 0.03
C PRO A 449 -4.70 -4.51 -0.50
N GLY A 450 -5.43 -5.47 0.06
CA GLY A 450 -5.47 -6.86 -0.42
C GLY A 450 -5.14 -7.87 0.67
N TYR A 451 -4.09 -7.60 1.45
CA TYR A 451 -3.75 -8.42 2.62
C TYR A 451 -4.12 -7.72 3.93
N TRP A 452 -3.91 -6.41 4.01
CA TRP A 452 -4.25 -5.54 5.15
C TRP A 452 -4.70 -4.16 4.65
N PRO A 453 -5.43 -3.38 5.50
CA PRO A 453 -5.93 -2.07 5.10
C PRO A 453 -4.82 -1.02 4.95
N VAL A 454 -5.06 -0.04 4.07
CA VAL A 454 -4.27 1.20 4.03
C VAL A 454 -4.50 1.95 5.34
N ASP A 455 -3.46 2.08 6.16
CA ASP A 455 -3.57 2.75 7.46
C ASP A 455 -2.22 3.35 7.92
N PRO A 456 -1.84 4.53 7.42
CA PRO A 456 -0.59 5.18 7.83
C PRO A 456 -0.51 5.51 9.32
N LEU A 457 -1.64 5.75 10.01
CA LEU A 457 -1.63 6.00 11.45
C LEU A 457 -1.19 4.76 12.25
N ARG A 458 -1.61 3.57 11.82
CA ARG A 458 -1.11 2.31 12.36
C ARG A 458 0.37 2.12 12.05
N ASP A 459 0.81 2.42 10.82
CA ASP A 459 2.22 2.29 10.44
C ASP A 459 3.10 3.24 11.25
N ILE A 460 2.66 4.48 11.46
CA ILE A 460 3.31 5.46 12.34
C ILE A 460 3.40 4.92 13.78
N ALA A 461 2.28 4.41 14.34
CA ALA A 461 2.27 3.83 15.67
C ALA A 461 3.24 2.66 15.79
N ALA A 462 3.30 1.77 14.79
CA ALA A 462 4.23 0.65 14.75
C ALA A 462 5.70 1.09 14.66
N CYS A 463 6.01 2.14 13.93
CA CYS A 463 7.37 2.70 13.85
C CYS A 463 7.83 3.30 15.18
N VAL A 464 6.93 3.96 15.92
CA VAL A 464 7.25 4.66 17.18
C VAL A 464 7.23 3.71 18.38
N SER A 465 6.19 2.88 18.53
CA SER A 465 6.05 1.96 19.68
C SER A 465 6.82 0.66 19.47
N ARG A 466 6.98 0.23 18.23
CA ARG A 466 7.48 -1.10 17.82
C ARG A 466 6.60 -2.25 18.31
N LYS A 467 5.37 -1.94 18.76
CA LYS A 467 4.39 -2.94 19.16
C LYS A 467 3.64 -3.46 17.94
N MET A 468 3.77 -4.74 17.70
CA MET A 468 3.17 -5.43 16.57
C MET A 468 1.75 -5.93 16.91
N ARG A 469 1.00 -6.38 15.92
CA ARG A 469 -0.39 -6.82 16.08
C ARG A 469 -0.53 -7.98 17.09
N TRP A 470 0.44 -8.87 17.15
CA TRP A 470 0.45 -10.01 18.10
C TRP A 470 0.85 -9.62 19.54
N GLY A 471 1.06 -8.33 19.80
CA GLY A 471 1.29 -7.80 21.15
C GLY A 471 2.74 -7.64 21.57
N GLU A 472 3.68 -8.22 20.85
CA GLU A 472 5.11 -8.11 21.15
C GLU A 472 5.73 -6.79 20.66
N VAL A 473 6.78 -6.36 21.38
CA VAL A 473 7.62 -5.23 20.98
C VAL A 473 8.82 -5.78 20.22
N TRP A 474 8.89 -5.46 18.92
CA TRP A 474 9.88 -6.00 18.01
C TRP A 474 11.00 -5.01 17.72
N VAL A 475 12.25 -5.38 18.00
CA VAL A 475 13.47 -4.56 17.80
C VAL A 475 13.28 -3.14 18.34
N PRO A 476 13.09 -2.97 19.69
CA PRO A 476 12.73 -1.69 20.30
C PRO A 476 13.81 -0.60 20.14
N GLU A 477 15.05 -0.96 19.89
CA GLU A 477 16.17 -0.03 19.62
C GLU A 477 16.00 0.73 18.30
N GLU A 478 15.16 0.23 17.40
CA GLU A 478 14.89 0.84 16.11
C GLU A 478 13.63 1.76 16.12
N ARG A 479 13.15 2.13 17.31
CA ARG A 479 12.11 3.16 17.47
C ARG A 479 12.57 4.49 16.90
N ILE A 480 11.66 5.16 16.20
CA ILE A 480 11.84 6.53 15.75
C ILE A 480 10.85 7.45 16.46
N SER A 481 11.07 8.74 16.42
CA SER A 481 10.16 9.73 17.00
C SER A 481 8.85 9.82 16.22
N VAL A 482 7.80 10.35 16.86
CA VAL A 482 6.51 10.63 16.20
C VAL A 482 6.72 11.57 15.01
N SER A 483 7.59 12.57 15.15
CA SER A 483 7.91 13.54 14.10
C SER A 483 8.54 12.86 12.87
N GLU A 484 9.54 11.99 13.08
CA GLU A 484 10.18 11.23 12.00
C GLU A 484 9.18 10.28 11.31
N ALA A 485 8.32 9.59 12.08
CA ALA A 485 7.33 8.70 11.53
C ALA A 485 6.26 9.44 10.69
N PHE A 486 5.77 10.60 11.16
CA PHE A 486 4.88 11.44 10.35
C PHE A 486 5.57 12.00 9.10
N ALA A 487 6.85 12.38 9.19
CA ALA A 487 7.61 12.87 8.03
C ALA A 487 7.66 11.82 6.91
N MET A 488 7.76 10.52 7.25
CA MET A 488 7.73 9.43 6.26
C MET A 488 6.45 9.42 5.42
N HIS A 489 5.34 9.93 5.94
CA HIS A 489 4.03 9.99 5.28
C HIS A 489 3.59 11.42 4.88
N THR A 490 4.42 12.44 5.11
CA THR A 490 4.12 13.83 4.77
C THR A 490 5.26 14.48 4.00
N THR A 491 6.20 15.16 4.68
CA THR A 491 7.27 15.93 4.05
C THR A 491 8.22 15.07 3.23
N THR A 492 8.72 13.96 3.78
CA THR A 492 9.60 13.05 3.06
C THR A 492 8.87 12.34 1.91
N ALA A 493 7.61 11.91 2.14
CA ALA A 493 6.82 11.27 1.08
C ALA A 493 6.56 12.24 -0.10
N SER A 494 6.29 13.51 0.19
CA SER A 494 6.11 14.54 -0.83
C SER A 494 7.41 14.78 -1.61
N TRP A 495 8.54 14.85 -0.91
CA TRP A 495 9.85 14.94 -1.57
C TRP A 495 10.10 13.72 -2.45
N VAL A 496 9.85 12.50 -1.95
CA VAL A 496 9.95 11.27 -2.75
C VAL A 496 9.03 11.33 -3.98
N GLY A 497 7.88 11.98 -3.89
CA GLY A 497 6.93 12.20 -4.99
C GLY A 497 7.36 13.26 -6.02
N PHE A 498 8.44 14.02 -5.81
CA PHE A 498 8.76 15.26 -6.53
C PHE A 498 7.67 16.33 -6.39
N GLU A 499 7.05 16.39 -5.22
CA GLU A 499 5.88 17.22 -4.92
C GLU A 499 6.10 18.13 -3.69
N GLU A 500 7.32 18.22 -3.20
CA GLU A 500 7.70 19.00 -2.01
C GLU A 500 7.43 20.51 -2.15
N ASN A 501 7.35 21.01 -3.37
CA ASN A 501 6.98 22.40 -3.61
C ASN A 501 5.47 22.64 -3.49
N ASP A 502 4.66 21.59 -3.66
CA ASP A 502 3.21 21.68 -3.71
C ASP A 502 2.52 21.18 -2.43
N LYS A 503 3.10 20.24 -1.70
CA LYS A 503 2.46 19.62 -0.52
C LYS A 503 3.46 19.08 0.51
N GLY A 504 2.98 18.39 1.54
CA GLY A 504 3.78 17.84 2.64
C GLY A 504 3.85 18.75 3.86
N THR A 505 3.55 20.03 3.69
CA THR A 505 3.41 21.04 4.75
C THR A 505 2.14 21.85 4.57
N LEU A 506 1.65 22.50 5.66
CA LEU A 506 0.50 23.42 5.60
C LEU A 506 0.99 24.87 5.65
N GLU A 507 1.56 25.32 4.55
CA GLU A 507 2.07 26.68 4.38
C GLU A 507 1.36 27.40 3.22
N PRO A 508 1.29 28.73 3.25
CA PRO A 508 0.76 29.49 2.11
C PRO A 508 1.46 29.13 0.80
N GLY A 509 0.68 28.92 -0.26
CA GLY A 509 1.12 28.46 -1.57
C GLY A 509 1.05 26.94 -1.78
N LYS A 510 1.01 26.14 -0.73
CA LYS A 510 0.85 24.69 -0.80
C LYS A 510 -0.59 24.28 -1.11
N LEU A 511 -0.75 23.08 -1.65
CA LEU A 511 -2.07 22.45 -1.83
C LEU A 511 -2.75 22.24 -0.47
N ALA A 512 -4.03 22.53 -0.42
CA ALA A 512 -4.87 22.37 0.77
C ALA A 512 -5.32 20.91 0.91
N ASP A 513 -4.34 20.01 1.06
CA ASP A 513 -4.53 18.60 1.35
C ASP A 513 -4.32 18.41 2.87
N ILE A 514 -5.41 18.12 3.59
CA ILE A 514 -5.46 18.25 5.05
C ILE A 514 -6.20 17.05 5.65
N ALA A 515 -5.62 16.43 6.68
CA ALA A 515 -6.32 15.47 7.53
C ALA A 515 -6.61 16.10 8.90
N VAL A 516 -7.85 16.02 9.35
CA VAL A 516 -8.27 16.48 10.69
C VAL A 516 -8.46 15.26 11.58
N LEU A 517 -7.70 15.22 12.66
CA LEU A 517 -7.69 14.14 13.65
C LEU A 517 -8.45 14.54 14.90
N ALA A 518 -9.08 13.57 15.57
CA ALA A 518 -9.84 13.79 16.80
C ALA A 518 -8.95 14.26 17.96
N GLU A 519 -7.72 13.75 18.06
CA GLU A 519 -6.75 14.08 19.11
C GLU A 519 -5.37 14.38 18.50
N ASP A 520 -4.50 15.03 19.29
CA ASP A 520 -3.14 15.36 18.87
C ASP A 520 -2.21 14.14 18.98
N PRO A 521 -1.72 13.59 17.85
CA PRO A 521 -0.85 12.41 17.85
C PRO A 521 0.49 12.62 18.58
N PHE A 522 0.89 13.88 18.81
CA PHE A 522 2.10 14.23 19.54
C PHE A 522 1.88 14.39 21.04
N ALA A 523 0.63 14.31 21.50
CA ALA A 523 0.25 14.48 22.91
C ALA A 523 -0.33 13.21 23.56
N ILE A 524 -0.46 12.14 22.80
CA ILE A 524 -0.99 10.84 23.27
C ILE A 524 0.11 9.78 23.29
N ASP A 525 -0.19 8.64 23.93
CA ASP A 525 0.68 7.47 23.85
C ASP A 525 0.83 6.98 22.42
N ALA A 526 2.05 6.60 22.03
CA ALA A 526 2.36 6.16 20.67
C ALA A 526 1.51 4.98 20.17
N GLU A 527 1.14 4.05 21.07
CA GLU A 527 0.29 2.91 20.71
C GLU A 527 -1.14 3.34 20.34
N ARG A 528 -1.62 4.47 20.89
CA ARG A 528 -2.95 5.01 20.60
C ARG A 528 -3.03 5.71 19.24
N ILE A 529 -1.91 6.05 18.61
CA ILE A 529 -1.91 6.71 17.30
C ILE A 529 -2.68 5.88 16.27
N LYS A 530 -2.56 4.56 16.30
CA LYS A 530 -3.30 3.65 15.40
C LYS A 530 -4.82 3.70 15.55
N ASP A 531 -5.32 4.13 16.70
CA ASP A 531 -6.73 4.18 17.03
C ASP A 531 -7.33 5.58 16.83
N LEU A 532 -6.51 6.56 16.40
CA LEU A 532 -6.96 7.92 16.13
C LEU A 532 -8.01 7.93 15.00
N LYS A 533 -9.11 8.61 15.28
CA LYS A 533 -10.14 8.85 14.29
C LYS A 533 -9.75 10.02 13.38
N VAL A 534 -9.87 9.82 12.10
CA VAL A 534 -9.86 10.90 11.11
C VAL A 534 -11.29 11.44 11.04
N GLU A 535 -11.48 12.68 11.44
CA GLU A 535 -12.79 13.35 11.49
C GLU A 535 -13.15 13.98 10.15
N MET A 536 -12.11 14.39 9.38
CA MET A 536 -12.30 15.03 8.08
C MET A 536 -11.04 14.90 7.24
N THR A 537 -11.20 14.75 5.94
CA THR A 537 -10.09 14.82 4.98
C THR A 537 -10.46 15.77 3.85
N LEU A 538 -9.58 16.74 3.60
CA LEU A 538 -9.70 17.69 2.50
C LEU A 538 -8.63 17.38 1.45
N VAL A 539 -9.00 17.50 0.18
CA VAL A 539 -8.08 17.43 -0.95
C VAL A 539 -8.33 18.63 -1.86
N GLY A 540 -7.28 19.44 -2.06
CA GLY A 540 -7.40 20.66 -2.85
C GLY A 540 -8.41 21.66 -2.27
N GLY A 541 -8.51 21.78 -0.95
CA GLY A 541 -9.43 22.70 -0.26
C GLY A 541 -10.89 22.23 -0.19
N GLU A 542 -11.23 21.10 -0.78
CA GLU A 542 -12.57 20.53 -0.72
C GLU A 542 -12.65 19.38 0.29
N VAL A 543 -13.69 19.35 1.12
CA VAL A 543 -13.98 18.24 2.02
C VAL A 543 -14.38 17.03 1.20
N LYS A 544 -13.52 16.00 1.17
CA LYS A 544 -13.77 14.75 0.45
C LYS A 544 -14.23 13.60 1.38
N TYR A 545 -13.95 13.72 2.67
CA TYR A 545 -14.43 12.79 3.69
C TYR A 545 -14.76 13.55 4.98
N GLN A 546 -15.85 13.16 5.62
CA GLN A 546 -16.26 13.59 6.96
C GLN A 546 -16.88 12.40 7.68
N ALA A 547 -16.42 12.13 8.94
CA ALA A 547 -16.88 11.03 9.80
C ALA A 547 -18.30 11.25 10.33
#